data_22c4e857be28ac1af4f2f06c2f51def2
#
_entry.id   22c4e857be28ac1af4f2f06c2f51def2
#
_cell.length_a   1.000
_cell.length_b   1.000
_cell.length_c   1.000
_cell.angle_alpha   90.00
_cell.angle_beta   90.00
_cell.angle_gamma   90.00
#
_symmetry.space_group_name_H-M   'P 1'
#
loop_
_entity.id
_entity.type
_entity.pdbx_description
1 polymer ?
#
loop_
_entity_poly.entity_id
_entity_poly.type
_entity_poly.pdbx_seq_one_letter_code
_entity_poly.pdbx_strand_id
1 'polypeptide(L)'
;ITALIVRSANNVATVVAEAIAGDEISFGQMMTDKAHRMGMHSTTFRNASGLPNNQQITTARDMAKLSTRLMKDFPQYYYYFSTPSFNFRGVTYTSHNRMVRNVYGVDGLKTGFIRASGFNIATSAKRNNRRVIVVVMGIAVARI
;
A
#
# COMPACT_ATOMS: atom_id res chain seq x y z
N ILE A 1 5.44 11.50 -0.39
CA ILE A 1 5.32 10.12 0.13
C ILE A 1 4.21 10.05 1.18
N THR A 2 4.22 10.92 2.20
CA THR A 2 3.24 10.87 3.31
C THR A 2 1.79 10.90 2.84
N ALA A 3 1.44 11.77 1.88
CA ALA A 3 0.10 11.83 1.31
C ALA A 3 -0.33 10.53 0.61
N LEU A 4 0.60 9.83 -0.04
CA LEU A 4 0.35 8.53 -0.66
C LEU A 4 0.01 7.46 0.38
N ILE A 5 0.79 7.39 1.44
CA ILE A 5 0.69 6.34 2.46
C ILE A 5 -0.48 6.61 3.41
N VAL A 6 -0.56 7.81 3.96
CA VAL A 6 -1.53 8.17 5.01
C VAL A 6 -2.92 8.43 4.43
N ARG A 7 -3.01 9.21 3.34
CA ARG A 7 -4.28 9.62 2.76
C ARG A 7 -4.71 8.81 1.53
N SER A 8 -3.79 8.02 0.95
CA SER A 8 -4.07 7.28 -0.30
C SER A 8 -4.40 8.23 -1.46
N ALA A 9 -3.64 9.31 -1.60
CA ALA A 9 -3.90 10.38 -2.55
C ALA A 9 -3.66 9.92 -4.00
N ASN A 10 -4.73 9.58 -4.71
CA ASN A 10 -4.68 9.02 -6.07
C ASN A 10 -4.00 9.97 -7.07
N ASN A 11 -4.33 11.26 -7.03
CA ASN A 11 -3.72 12.27 -7.90
C ASN A 11 -2.20 12.40 -7.68
N VAL A 12 -1.73 12.26 -6.44
CA VAL A 12 -0.30 12.26 -6.13
C VAL A 12 0.39 11.03 -6.71
N ALA A 13 -0.28 9.87 -6.66
CA ALA A 13 0.23 8.65 -7.29
C ALA A 13 0.40 8.81 -8.80
N THR A 14 -0.59 9.40 -9.48
CA THR A 14 -0.53 9.69 -10.93
C THR A 14 0.62 10.64 -11.25
N VAL A 15 0.77 11.74 -10.52
CA VAL A 15 1.88 12.70 -10.71
C VAL A 15 3.25 12.02 -10.58
N VAL A 16 3.42 11.18 -9.57
CA VAL A 16 4.67 10.43 -9.37
C VAL A 16 4.92 9.44 -10.51
N ALA A 17 3.88 8.74 -10.96
CA ALA A 17 3.96 7.80 -12.08
C ALA A 17 4.39 8.51 -13.39
N GLU A 18 3.77 9.64 -13.70
CA GLU A 18 4.10 10.45 -14.87
C GLU A 18 5.52 11.00 -14.81
N ALA A 19 5.96 11.45 -13.63
CA ALA A 19 7.32 11.95 -13.43
C ALA A 19 8.38 10.86 -13.62
N ILE A 20 8.10 9.60 -13.31
CA ILE A 20 9.04 8.49 -13.42
C ILE A 20 9.03 7.87 -14.81
N ALA A 21 7.87 7.64 -15.40
CA ALA A 21 7.68 6.84 -16.61
C ALA A 21 7.12 7.61 -17.81
N GLY A 22 6.78 8.89 -17.65
CA GLY A 22 6.19 9.74 -18.66
C GLY A 22 4.67 9.65 -18.75
N ASP A 23 4.10 8.48 -18.51
CA ASP A 23 2.66 8.24 -18.46
C ASP A 23 2.31 7.10 -17.49
N GLU A 24 1.04 7.02 -17.11
CA GLU A 24 0.56 6.05 -16.11
C GLU A 24 0.53 4.61 -16.65
N ILE A 25 0.32 4.42 -17.94
CA ILE A 25 0.33 3.09 -18.57
C ILE A 25 1.73 2.50 -18.53
N SER A 26 2.73 3.26 -18.93
CA SER A 26 4.14 2.87 -18.87
C SER A 26 4.58 2.59 -17.44
N PHE A 27 4.12 3.38 -16.48
CA PHE A 27 4.40 3.15 -15.06
C PHE A 27 3.76 1.86 -14.55
N GLY A 28 2.52 1.56 -14.93
CA GLY A 28 1.86 0.30 -14.61
C GLY A 28 2.64 -0.92 -15.12
N GLN A 29 3.23 -0.81 -16.30
CA GLN A 29 4.11 -1.84 -16.84
C GLN A 29 5.42 -1.98 -16.06
N MET A 30 6.05 -0.87 -15.71
CA MET A 30 7.24 -0.88 -14.83
C MET A 30 6.93 -1.52 -13.47
N MET A 31 5.77 -1.20 -12.88
CA MET A 31 5.33 -1.82 -11.63
C MET A 31 5.17 -3.34 -11.77
N THR A 32 4.54 -3.80 -12.85
CA THR A 32 4.33 -5.22 -13.13
C THR A 32 5.65 -5.96 -13.30
N ASP A 33 6.58 -5.41 -14.09
CA ASP A 33 7.90 -5.99 -14.29
C ASP A 33 8.69 -6.05 -12.98
N LYS A 34 8.62 -5.02 -12.16
CA LYS A 34 9.23 -5.00 -10.83
C LYS A 34 8.63 -6.06 -9.91
N ALA A 35 7.30 -6.18 -9.90
CA ALA A 35 6.59 -7.18 -9.12
C ALA A 35 7.03 -8.61 -9.50
N HIS A 36 7.11 -8.91 -10.79
CA HIS A 36 7.55 -10.23 -11.28
C HIS A 36 9.00 -10.52 -10.88
N ARG A 37 9.89 -9.55 -10.95
CA ARG A 37 11.29 -9.69 -10.46
C ARG A 37 11.36 -9.94 -8.96
N MET A 38 10.38 -9.49 -8.19
CA MET A 38 10.27 -9.76 -6.75
C MET A 38 9.59 -11.09 -6.42
N GLY A 39 9.21 -11.86 -7.44
CA GLY A 39 8.50 -13.14 -7.26
C GLY A 39 6.99 -13.04 -7.09
N MET A 40 6.39 -11.88 -7.42
CA MET A 40 4.95 -11.65 -7.42
C MET A 40 4.35 -12.06 -8.78
N HIS A 41 4.38 -13.35 -9.09
CA HIS A 41 4.04 -13.85 -10.43
C HIS A 41 2.54 -13.86 -10.74
N SER A 42 1.69 -13.66 -9.74
CA SER A 42 0.22 -13.56 -9.90
C SER A 42 -0.29 -12.14 -9.84
N THR A 43 0.60 -11.16 -10.04
CA THR A 43 0.27 -9.73 -9.94
C THR A 43 0.49 -9.02 -11.26
N THR A 44 -0.50 -8.24 -11.65
CA THR A 44 -0.45 -7.31 -12.78
C THR A 44 -0.97 -5.95 -12.32
N PHE A 45 -0.18 -4.92 -12.53
CA PHE A 45 -0.57 -3.54 -12.29
C PHE A 45 -0.92 -2.84 -13.61
N ARG A 46 -1.89 -1.93 -13.57
CA ARG A 46 -2.32 -1.13 -14.72
C ARG A 46 -2.26 0.37 -14.45
N ASN A 47 -2.27 0.76 -13.19
CA ASN A 47 -2.15 2.16 -12.78
C ASN A 47 -1.41 2.28 -11.43
N ALA A 48 -1.05 3.51 -11.09
CA ALA A 48 -0.30 3.83 -9.88
C ALA A 48 -1.18 3.97 -8.63
N SER A 49 -2.47 4.24 -8.82
CA SER A 49 -3.38 4.64 -7.74
C SER A 49 -4.15 3.48 -7.11
N GLY A 50 -4.34 2.39 -7.86
CA GLY A 50 -5.23 1.31 -7.48
C GLY A 50 -6.70 1.56 -7.85
N LEU A 51 -6.98 2.58 -8.66
CA LEU A 51 -8.32 2.80 -9.22
C LEU A 51 -8.76 1.59 -10.06
N PRO A 52 -10.08 1.36 -10.19
CA PRO A 52 -10.61 0.17 -10.83
C PRO A 52 -10.07 -0.07 -12.24
N ASN A 53 -9.57 -1.26 -12.47
CA ASN A 53 -9.19 -1.78 -13.77
C ASN A 53 -9.29 -3.31 -13.74
N ASN A 54 -10.07 -3.90 -14.64
CA ASN A 54 -10.35 -5.33 -14.63
C ASN A 54 -9.13 -6.23 -14.85
N GLN A 55 -8.06 -5.67 -15.41
CA GLN A 55 -6.80 -6.38 -15.63
C GLN A 55 -5.80 -6.22 -14.48
N GLN A 56 -6.10 -5.38 -13.51
CA GLN A 56 -5.27 -5.16 -12.33
C GLN A 56 -5.64 -6.20 -11.27
N ILE A 57 -4.76 -7.16 -11.08
CA ILE A 57 -4.98 -8.32 -10.21
C ILE A 57 -3.77 -8.57 -9.30
N THR A 58 -4.01 -9.14 -8.15
CA THR A 58 -2.98 -9.60 -7.22
C THR A 58 -3.51 -10.74 -6.35
N THR A 59 -2.66 -11.23 -5.46
CA THR A 59 -3.00 -12.20 -4.43
C THR A 59 -2.53 -11.72 -3.06
N ALA A 60 -3.11 -12.25 -2.00
CA ALA A 60 -2.66 -11.96 -0.63
C ALA A 60 -1.20 -12.37 -0.43
N ARG A 61 -0.77 -13.49 -1.02
CA ARG A 61 0.62 -13.96 -0.97
C ARG A 61 1.58 -12.97 -1.65
N ASP A 62 1.24 -12.47 -2.81
CA ASP A 62 2.07 -11.50 -3.54
C ASP A 62 2.16 -10.18 -2.78
N MET A 63 1.07 -9.70 -2.19
CA MET A 63 1.09 -8.50 -1.36
C MET A 63 1.91 -8.67 -0.08
N ALA A 64 1.95 -9.88 0.50
CA ALA A 64 2.85 -10.20 1.61
C ALA A 64 4.32 -10.17 1.18
N LYS A 65 4.64 -10.68 -0.01
CA LYS A 65 6.00 -10.56 -0.61
C LYS A 65 6.40 -9.11 -0.80
N LEU A 66 5.52 -8.28 -1.36
CA LEU A 66 5.77 -6.85 -1.53
C LEU A 66 6.03 -6.17 -0.17
N SER A 67 5.20 -6.45 0.83
CA SER A 67 5.35 -5.90 2.17
C SER A 67 6.70 -6.26 2.79
N THR A 68 7.11 -7.52 2.67
CA THR A 68 8.41 -8.00 3.15
C THR A 68 9.57 -7.31 2.43
N ARG A 69 9.48 -7.15 1.11
CA ARG A 69 10.52 -6.50 0.32
C ARG A 69 10.64 -5.01 0.63
N LEU A 70 9.55 -4.31 0.88
CA LEU A 70 9.58 -2.91 1.33
C LEU A 70 10.42 -2.75 2.61
N MET A 71 10.21 -3.61 3.58
CA MET A 71 10.97 -3.58 4.83
C MET A 71 12.44 -3.93 4.65
N LYS A 72 12.72 -4.92 3.80
CA LYS A 72 14.07 -5.42 3.56
C LYS A 72 14.90 -4.45 2.71
N ASP A 73 14.31 -3.93 1.62
CA ASP A 73 15.03 -3.13 0.63
C ASP A 73 15.10 -1.65 1.02
N PHE A 74 14.13 -1.17 1.80
CA PHE A 74 14.02 0.24 2.20
C PHE A 74 13.78 0.42 3.72
N PRO A 75 14.60 -0.19 4.58
CA PRO A 75 14.38 -0.11 6.03
C PRO A 75 14.44 1.32 6.57
N GLN A 76 15.24 2.20 5.96
CA GLN A 76 15.37 3.60 6.33
C GLN A 76 14.13 4.45 6.04
N TYR A 77 13.21 3.96 5.20
CA TYR A 77 11.97 4.66 4.84
C TYR A 77 10.70 4.00 5.40
N TYR A 78 10.85 2.85 6.04
CA TYR A 78 9.70 2.07 6.51
C TYR A 78 8.86 2.82 7.55
N TYR A 79 9.44 3.74 8.30
CA TYR A 79 8.73 4.56 9.30
C TYR A 79 7.56 5.36 8.73
N TYR A 80 7.56 5.68 7.44
CA TYR A 80 6.43 6.35 6.80
C TYR A 80 5.11 5.60 6.95
N PHE A 81 5.16 4.26 6.99
CA PHE A 81 3.98 3.40 7.10
C PHE A 81 3.34 3.43 8.48
N SER A 82 4.06 3.84 9.51
CA SER A 82 3.55 4.03 10.87
C SER A 82 3.07 5.45 11.18
N THR A 83 3.07 6.34 10.19
CA THR A 83 2.62 7.73 10.35
C THR A 83 1.12 7.77 10.63
N PRO A 84 0.67 8.23 11.81
CA PRO A 84 -0.75 8.22 12.18
C PRO A 84 -1.54 9.35 11.51
N SER A 85 -0.87 10.48 11.26
CA SER A 85 -1.48 11.66 10.65
C SER A 85 -0.40 12.60 10.12
N PHE A 86 -0.79 13.53 9.27
CA PHE A 86 0.06 14.64 8.84
C PHE A 86 -0.76 15.90 8.60
N ASN A 87 -0.08 17.04 8.67
CA ASN A 87 -0.69 18.35 8.44
C ASN A 87 -0.28 18.89 7.07
N PHE A 88 -1.25 19.35 6.29
CA PHE A 88 -1.00 20.00 5.02
C PHE A 88 -1.94 21.18 4.85
N ARG A 89 -1.38 22.39 4.67
CA ARG A 89 -2.11 23.65 4.52
C ARG A 89 -3.16 23.88 5.61
N GLY A 90 -2.80 23.59 6.87
CA GLY A 90 -3.67 23.77 8.03
C GLY A 90 -4.73 22.70 8.24
N VAL A 91 -4.77 21.67 7.38
CA VAL A 91 -5.69 20.53 7.51
C VAL A 91 -4.92 19.30 7.99
N THR A 92 -5.44 18.65 9.02
CA THR A 92 -4.88 17.39 9.53
C THR A 92 -5.55 16.20 8.86
N TYR A 93 -4.75 15.36 8.21
CA TYR A 93 -5.19 14.12 7.57
C TYR A 93 -4.75 12.93 8.42
N THR A 94 -5.69 12.06 8.75
CA THR A 94 -5.41 10.85 9.54
C THR A 94 -5.28 9.61 8.65
N SER A 95 -4.46 8.65 9.09
CA SER A 95 -4.29 7.39 8.39
C SER A 95 -5.60 6.60 8.31
N HIS A 96 -5.86 6.00 7.15
CA HIS A 96 -6.95 5.04 6.97
C HIS A 96 -6.73 3.73 7.74
N ASN A 97 -5.48 3.41 8.09
CA ASN A 97 -5.16 2.26 8.93
C ASN A 97 -5.26 2.65 10.41
N ARG A 98 -6.42 2.42 11.01
CA ARG A 98 -6.67 2.71 12.43
C ARG A 98 -5.78 1.90 13.37
N MET A 99 -5.32 0.72 12.95
CA MET A 99 -4.49 -0.15 13.79
C MET A 99 -3.13 0.47 14.11
N VAL A 100 -2.58 1.28 13.20
CA VAL A 100 -1.33 2.04 13.45
C VAL A 100 -1.45 2.95 14.68
N ARG A 101 -2.66 3.46 14.96
CA ARG A 101 -2.90 4.33 16.12
C ARG A 101 -3.36 3.59 17.36
N ASN A 102 -4.06 2.47 17.19
CA ASN A 102 -4.85 1.86 18.25
C ASN A 102 -4.33 0.50 18.70
N VAL A 103 -3.40 -0.13 17.96
CA VAL A 103 -2.91 -1.47 18.28
C VAL A 103 -1.41 -1.44 18.51
N TYR A 104 -1.01 -1.81 19.72
CA TYR A 104 0.40 -1.86 20.11
C TYR A 104 1.22 -2.76 19.16
N GLY A 105 2.34 -2.21 18.71
CA GLY A 105 3.28 -2.92 17.83
C GLY A 105 2.94 -2.88 16.34
N VAL A 106 1.74 -2.40 15.94
CA VAL A 106 1.39 -2.22 14.53
C VAL A 106 2.09 -0.99 13.97
N ASP A 107 2.87 -1.18 12.90
CA ASP A 107 3.70 -0.13 12.29
C ASP A 107 3.54 -0.02 10.77
N GLY A 108 2.51 -0.59 10.21
CA GLY A 108 2.20 -0.52 8.77
C GLY A 108 0.99 -1.37 8.41
N LEU A 109 0.64 -1.46 7.14
CA LEU A 109 1.27 -0.85 5.97
C LEU A 109 0.28 0.02 5.21
N LYS A 110 -0.68 -0.62 4.54
CA LYS A 110 -1.58 0.06 3.62
C LYS A 110 -2.96 -0.57 3.58
N THR A 111 -3.98 0.28 3.50
CA THR A 111 -5.36 -0.09 3.20
C THR A 111 -5.69 0.24 1.76
N GLY A 112 -6.69 -0.42 1.21
CA GLY A 112 -7.25 -0.12 -0.10
C GLY A 112 -8.72 -0.54 -0.19
N PHE A 113 -9.48 0.18 -0.98
CA PHE A 113 -10.87 -0.11 -1.24
C PHE A 113 -11.26 0.26 -2.66
N ILE A 114 -11.90 -0.67 -3.35
CA ILE A 114 -12.74 -0.40 -4.53
C ILE A 114 -14.02 -1.25 -4.39
N ARG A 115 -15.10 -0.79 -5.02
CA ARG A 115 -16.39 -1.50 -4.92
C ARG A 115 -16.29 -2.97 -5.35
N ALA A 116 -15.53 -3.26 -6.40
CA ALA A 116 -15.38 -4.62 -6.95
C ALA A 116 -14.61 -5.58 -6.04
N SER A 117 -13.59 -5.09 -5.31
CA SER A 117 -12.74 -5.94 -4.45
C SER A 117 -13.12 -5.88 -2.97
N GLY A 118 -13.94 -4.91 -2.55
CA GLY A 118 -14.17 -4.66 -1.13
C GLY A 118 -12.97 -4.02 -0.43
N PHE A 119 -12.93 -4.14 0.89
CA PHE A 119 -11.84 -3.63 1.72
C PHE A 119 -10.66 -4.58 1.75
N ASN A 120 -9.47 -4.02 1.64
CA ASN A 120 -8.21 -4.76 1.64
C ASN A 120 -7.23 -4.11 2.60
N ILE A 121 -6.40 -4.90 3.26
CA ILE A 121 -5.34 -4.41 4.13
C ILE A 121 -4.12 -5.31 4.06
N ALA A 122 -2.96 -4.70 3.97
CA ALA A 122 -1.68 -5.28 4.36
C ALA A 122 -1.25 -4.60 5.64
N THR A 123 -1.05 -5.35 6.69
CA THR A 123 -0.64 -4.83 8.01
C THR A 123 0.55 -5.60 8.56
N SER A 124 1.32 -4.95 9.42
CA SER A 124 2.47 -5.55 10.07
C SER A 124 2.55 -5.11 11.52
N ALA A 125 2.88 -6.04 12.38
CA ALA A 125 3.14 -5.79 13.80
C ALA A 125 4.49 -6.38 14.20
N LYS A 126 5.22 -5.64 15.05
CA LYS A 126 6.48 -6.09 15.67
C LYS A 126 6.33 -6.05 17.18
N ARG A 127 6.53 -7.21 17.83
CA ARG A 127 6.55 -7.34 19.29
C ARG A 127 7.67 -8.30 19.69
N ASN A 128 8.42 -7.98 20.72
CA ASN A 128 9.50 -8.82 21.25
C ASN A 128 10.46 -9.32 20.14
N ASN A 129 10.88 -8.44 19.25
CA ASN A 129 11.73 -8.74 18.10
C ASN A 129 11.11 -9.71 17.06
N ARG A 130 9.84 -10.07 17.17
CA ARG A 130 9.13 -10.88 16.20
C ARG A 130 8.20 -10.00 15.39
N ARG A 131 8.20 -10.21 14.09
CA ARG A 131 7.32 -9.50 13.14
C ARG A 131 6.35 -10.48 12.49
N VAL A 132 5.09 -10.03 12.39
CA VAL A 132 4.04 -10.72 11.64
C VAL A 132 3.51 -9.78 10.57
N ILE A 133 3.35 -10.28 9.35
CA ILE A 133 2.69 -9.58 8.25
C ILE A 133 1.39 -10.33 7.97
N VAL A 134 0.30 -9.59 7.88
CA VAL A 134 -1.03 -10.11 7.58
C VAL A 134 -1.60 -9.36 6.39
N VAL A 135 -2.08 -10.09 5.40
CA VAL A 135 -2.80 -9.53 4.25
C VAL A 135 -4.20 -10.12 4.22
N VAL A 136 -5.20 -9.25 4.25
CA VAL A 136 -6.60 -9.64 4.15
C VAL A 136 -7.22 -8.89 2.99
N MET A 137 -7.92 -9.62 2.11
CA MET A 137 -8.51 -9.08 0.90
C MET A 137 -9.97 -9.47 0.80
N GLY A 138 -10.77 -8.61 0.16
CA GLY A 138 -12.16 -8.92 -0.16
C GLY A 138 -13.13 -8.86 1.01
N ILE A 139 -12.90 -7.99 2.00
CA ILE A 139 -13.80 -7.83 3.14
C ILE A 139 -14.99 -6.96 2.74
N ALA A 140 -16.20 -7.48 2.91
CA ALA A 140 -17.43 -6.76 2.53
C ALA A 140 -17.74 -5.57 3.44
N VAL A 141 -17.38 -5.64 4.73
CA VAL A 141 -17.61 -4.57 5.73
C VAL A 141 -16.37 -4.39 6.60
N ALA A 142 -15.80 -3.21 6.57
CA ALA A 142 -14.72 -2.84 7.49
C ALA A 142 -15.32 -2.38 8.82
N ARG A 143 -15.53 -3.31 9.73
CA ARG A 143 -15.70 -3.00 11.15
C ARG A 143 -14.39 -3.32 11.86
N ILE A 144 -13.63 -2.29 12.14
CA ILE A 144 -12.44 -2.35 12.98
C ILE A 144 -12.68 -1.44 14.18
#